data_89caf0f2ae99c9f81652ce2ed695ede0
#
_entry.id   89caf0f2ae99c9f81652ce2ed695ede0
#
_cell.length_a   1.000
_cell.length_b   1.000
_cell.length_c   1.000
_cell.angle_alpha   90.00
_cell.angle_beta   90.00
_cell.angle_gamma   90.00
#
_symmetry.space_group_name_H-M   'P 1'
#
loop_
_entity.id
_entity.type
_entity.pdbx_description
1 polymer ?
#
loop_
_entity_poly.entity_id
_entity_poly.type
_entity_poly.pdbx_seq_one_letter_code
_entity_poly.pdbx_strand_id
1 'polypeptide(L)'
;MSNTIKDKTVALIDAMKATCQSYGMGNDGNEYKIITQVFLYKFLNDKFGYEIKKISPKLANAEKWELVYASMGEEERLDLFDKLSPDVPRLYPEHLIANLWNQQTKGDFDLLFDSTMTDIAEKNIEIFSTQTSQNTKIPLFEKLTNFVTDDAMRAPFARALIDKLVNFSFEEAFSEHYDFFAAIFEYLIKDYNTAGGGKYAEYYTPHSIATIMARLLVGENTDFHNIEIYDPSAGTGTLLMALAHKVGEDRCTIYSQDISQRSNKMLKLNLILNNLVSSLDHAIQGDTLVNPYHKTDDGQALRTFDFVVSNPPFNMDFSDTREQIAAMPVRFWAGVPNIPPKKKESMAIYACFIQHVINSLKDGVGKGAIVVPTGFVTAKSGVEGKVLKKIIDDKIVYGCISMPSNVFANTGTNVSVLFFDKAKTHDNLILIDASKLGEDYQDSNGLKKKRLRAEEIDKIVDAFANQKAIDDFAVVVDYETAKEKYSLAAGQYFDVKIEYIELTQEEFEEKINGYKETLTKLFQEGDALNKEIQASLEKLKYEN
;
A
#
# COMPACT_ATOMS: atom_id res chain seq x y z
N MET A 1 -11.00 21.07 -24.68
CA MET A 1 -10.07 20.08 -24.16
C MET A 1 -10.84 18.77 -24.03
N SER A 2 -10.37 17.68 -24.63
CA SER A 2 -10.99 16.37 -24.46
C SER A 2 -10.81 15.94 -22.99
N ASN A 3 -11.90 15.81 -22.23
CA ASN A 3 -11.84 15.22 -20.89
C ASN A 3 -11.43 13.75 -21.03
N THR A 4 -10.30 13.38 -20.48
CA THR A 4 -9.84 11.98 -20.47
C THR A 4 -10.78 11.12 -19.61
N ILE A 5 -10.79 9.81 -19.83
CA ILE A 5 -11.58 8.89 -18.98
C ILE A 5 -11.17 9.03 -17.50
N LYS A 6 -9.90 9.36 -17.24
CA LYS A 6 -9.40 9.67 -15.89
C LYS A 6 -10.10 10.89 -15.30
N ASP A 7 -10.20 12.00 -16.04
CA ASP A 7 -10.86 13.22 -15.56
C ASP A 7 -12.35 12.99 -15.28
N LYS A 8 -13.02 12.23 -16.17
CA LYS A 8 -14.44 11.82 -16.00
C LYS A 8 -14.62 10.97 -14.73
N THR A 9 -13.69 10.05 -14.46
CA THR A 9 -13.75 9.16 -13.28
C THR A 9 -13.50 9.94 -11.99
N VAL A 10 -12.54 10.86 -12.00
CA VAL A 10 -12.31 11.77 -10.86
C VAL A 10 -13.54 12.61 -10.58
N ALA A 11 -14.17 13.19 -11.62
CA ALA A 11 -15.39 13.96 -11.48
C ALA A 11 -16.56 13.15 -10.90
N LEU A 12 -16.68 11.86 -11.26
CA LEU A 12 -17.66 10.96 -10.65
C LEU A 12 -17.41 10.78 -9.15
N ILE A 13 -16.17 10.53 -8.75
CA ILE A 13 -15.81 10.39 -7.33
C ILE A 13 -16.15 11.67 -6.55
N ASP A 14 -15.82 12.84 -7.09
CA ASP A 14 -16.11 14.13 -6.46
C ASP A 14 -17.61 14.39 -6.37
N ALA A 15 -18.38 14.01 -7.39
CA ALA A 15 -19.84 14.13 -7.36
C ALA A 15 -20.47 13.22 -6.28
N MET A 16 -19.94 12.01 -6.06
CA MET A 16 -20.37 11.13 -4.98
C MET A 16 -20.02 11.70 -3.60
N LYS A 17 -18.79 12.26 -3.44
CA LYS A 17 -18.38 12.96 -2.22
C LYS A 17 -19.31 14.14 -1.90
N ALA A 18 -19.59 14.99 -2.89
CA ALA A 18 -20.51 16.12 -2.74
C ALA A 18 -21.92 15.64 -2.35
N THR A 19 -22.37 14.50 -2.87
CA THR A 19 -23.65 13.89 -2.46
C THR A 19 -23.60 13.49 -0.99
N CYS A 20 -22.58 12.75 -0.54
CA CYS A 20 -22.42 12.39 0.88
C CYS A 20 -22.40 13.62 1.79
N GLN A 21 -21.69 14.68 1.41
CA GLN A 21 -21.63 15.94 2.16
C GLN A 21 -23.01 16.60 2.27
N SER A 22 -23.79 16.61 1.18
CA SER A 22 -25.14 17.19 1.17
C SER A 22 -26.14 16.48 2.10
N TYR A 23 -25.84 15.23 2.44
CA TYR A 23 -26.63 14.42 3.38
C TYR A 23 -25.98 14.28 4.77
N GLY A 24 -25.05 15.18 5.11
CA GLY A 24 -24.44 15.28 6.44
C GLY A 24 -23.33 14.26 6.73
N MET A 25 -22.83 13.56 5.71
CA MET A 25 -21.79 12.53 5.87
C MET A 25 -20.40 13.00 5.41
N GLY A 26 -20.22 14.30 5.15
CA GLY A 26 -18.92 14.85 4.74
C GLY A 26 -17.87 14.65 5.82
N ASN A 27 -16.73 14.06 5.43
CA ASN A 27 -15.61 13.69 6.33
C ASN A 27 -16.02 12.70 7.45
N ASP A 28 -17.18 12.06 7.35
CA ASP A 28 -17.60 10.98 8.25
C ASP A 28 -16.84 9.69 7.93
N GLY A 29 -16.59 8.89 8.96
CA GLY A 29 -15.93 7.58 8.81
C GLY A 29 -16.70 6.59 7.91
N ASN A 30 -17.94 6.86 7.56
CA ASN A 30 -18.77 6.04 6.67
C ASN A 30 -18.77 6.53 5.22
N GLU A 31 -18.41 7.80 4.97
CA GLU A 31 -18.37 8.36 3.62
C GLU A 31 -17.58 7.46 2.65
N TYR A 32 -16.38 7.03 3.04
CA TYR A 32 -15.55 6.18 2.19
C TYR A 32 -16.19 4.81 1.91
N LYS A 33 -16.94 4.25 2.86
CA LYS A 33 -17.61 2.96 2.69
C LYS A 33 -18.69 3.06 1.60
N ILE A 34 -19.43 4.16 1.61
CA ILE A 34 -20.46 4.43 0.63
C ILE A 34 -19.83 4.63 -0.75
N ILE A 35 -18.86 5.54 -0.84
CA ILE A 35 -18.25 5.90 -2.13
C ILE A 35 -17.55 4.69 -2.76
N THR A 36 -16.77 3.93 -1.98
CA THR A 36 -16.07 2.75 -2.51
C THR A 36 -17.02 1.66 -2.99
N GLN A 37 -18.11 1.40 -2.27
CA GLN A 37 -19.07 0.38 -2.66
C GLN A 37 -19.93 0.82 -3.85
N VAL A 38 -20.37 2.08 -3.90
CA VAL A 38 -21.13 2.64 -5.03
C VAL A 38 -20.26 2.69 -6.30
N PHE A 39 -18.99 3.09 -6.16
CA PHE A 39 -18.02 3.06 -7.24
C PHE A 39 -17.81 1.64 -7.76
N LEU A 40 -17.62 0.69 -6.86
CA LEU A 40 -17.47 -0.72 -7.22
C LEU A 40 -18.73 -1.29 -7.88
N TYR A 41 -19.92 -0.96 -7.37
CA TYR A 41 -21.17 -1.36 -8.02
C TYR A 41 -21.24 -0.87 -9.47
N LYS A 42 -20.91 0.41 -9.70
CA LYS A 42 -20.85 0.94 -11.07
C LYS A 42 -19.82 0.22 -11.94
N PHE A 43 -18.63 -0.02 -11.41
CA PHE A 43 -17.58 -0.75 -12.13
C PHE A 43 -18.04 -2.16 -12.50
N LEU A 44 -18.61 -2.91 -11.57
CA LEU A 44 -19.11 -4.27 -11.81
C LEU A 44 -20.29 -4.30 -12.79
N ASN A 45 -21.22 -3.34 -12.70
CA ASN A 45 -22.33 -3.21 -13.66
C ASN A 45 -21.80 -3.03 -15.11
N ASP A 46 -20.83 -2.13 -15.27
CA ASP A 46 -20.30 -1.82 -16.59
C ASP A 46 -19.39 -2.95 -17.11
N LYS A 47 -18.60 -3.59 -16.24
CA LYS A 47 -17.78 -4.76 -16.58
C LYS A 47 -18.67 -5.92 -17.06
N PHE A 48 -19.76 -6.20 -16.35
CA PHE A 48 -20.74 -7.19 -16.78
C PHE A 48 -21.29 -6.88 -18.16
N GLY A 49 -21.78 -5.65 -18.38
CA GLY A 49 -22.30 -5.22 -19.68
C GLY A 49 -21.27 -5.34 -20.82
N TYR A 50 -20.03 -4.95 -20.55
CA TYR A 50 -18.91 -5.06 -21.49
C TYR A 50 -18.63 -6.52 -21.88
N GLU A 51 -18.59 -7.43 -20.92
CA GLU A 51 -18.26 -8.84 -21.18
C GLU A 51 -19.43 -9.60 -21.85
N ILE A 52 -20.68 -9.39 -21.44
CA ILE A 52 -21.82 -10.06 -22.11
C ILE A 52 -22.02 -9.60 -23.57
N LYS A 53 -21.66 -8.35 -23.89
CA LYS A 53 -21.67 -7.84 -25.28
C LYS A 53 -20.64 -8.56 -26.16
N LYS A 54 -19.50 -8.98 -25.60
CA LYS A 54 -18.52 -9.79 -26.37
C LYS A 54 -19.04 -11.18 -26.72
N ILE A 55 -19.88 -11.76 -25.84
CA ILE A 55 -20.42 -13.11 -26.00
C ILE A 55 -21.66 -13.14 -26.90
N SER A 56 -22.52 -12.11 -26.82
CA SER A 56 -23.82 -12.06 -27.50
C SER A 56 -23.89 -10.93 -28.51
N PRO A 57 -23.86 -11.26 -29.84
CA PRO A 57 -24.06 -10.25 -30.87
C PRO A 57 -25.39 -9.50 -30.78
N LYS A 58 -26.43 -10.15 -30.23
CA LYS A 58 -27.75 -9.53 -29.96
C LYS A 58 -27.64 -8.36 -28.99
N LEU A 59 -26.80 -8.51 -27.94
CA LEU A 59 -26.54 -7.45 -26.97
C LEU A 59 -25.54 -6.40 -27.48
N ALA A 60 -24.53 -6.82 -28.24
CA ALA A 60 -23.52 -5.93 -28.80
C ALA A 60 -24.13 -4.91 -29.80
N ASN A 61 -25.14 -5.33 -30.59
CA ASN A 61 -25.79 -4.49 -31.58
C ASN A 61 -27.01 -3.71 -31.06
N ALA A 62 -27.35 -3.85 -29.76
CA ALA A 62 -28.49 -3.19 -29.17
C ALA A 62 -28.15 -1.77 -28.70
N GLU A 63 -28.93 -0.78 -29.07
CA GLU A 63 -28.81 0.60 -28.59
C GLU A 63 -28.92 0.70 -27.05
N LYS A 64 -29.82 -0.12 -26.49
CA LYS A 64 -30.03 -0.25 -25.03
C LYS A 64 -29.97 -1.73 -24.66
N TRP A 65 -28.74 -2.21 -24.48
CA TRP A 65 -28.49 -3.62 -24.21
C TRP A 65 -29.19 -4.12 -22.93
N GLU A 66 -29.36 -3.25 -21.93
CA GLU A 66 -30.02 -3.57 -20.65
C GLU A 66 -31.48 -4.00 -20.85
N LEU A 67 -32.20 -3.34 -21.76
CA LEU A 67 -33.60 -3.70 -22.10
C LEU A 67 -33.68 -5.03 -22.80
N VAL A 68 -32.74 -5.28 -23.75
CA VAL A 68 -32.66 -6.56 -24.45
C VAL A 68 -32.33 -7.68 -23.47
N TYR A 69 -31.34 -7.46 -22.60
CA TYR A 69 -30.97 -8.42 -21.57
C TYR A 69 -32.14 -8.71 -20.61
N ALA A 70 -32.87 -7.69 -20.16
CA ALA A 70 -34.02 -7.85 -19.30
C ALA A 70 -35.17 -8.65 -19.95
N SER A 71 -35.29 -8.62 -21.30
CA SER A 71 -36.30 -9.37 -22.05
C SER A 71 -35.93 -10.84 -22.32
N MET A 72 -34.68 -11.25 -22.02
CA MET A 72 -34.21 -12.62 -22.20
C MET A 72 -34.89 -13.57 -21.21
N GLY A 73 -35.14 -14.81 -21.62
CA GLY A 73 -35.57 -15.88 -20.75
C GLY A 73 -34.51 -16.28 -19.72
N GLU A 74 -34.90 -16.97 -18.66
CA GLU A 74 -33.98 -17.42 -17.62
C GLU A 74 -32.90 -18.37 -18.17
N GLU A 75 -33.28 -19.32 -18.98
CA GLU A 75 -32.34 -20.26 -19.65
C GLU A 75 -31.31 -19.54 -20.52
N GLU A 76 -31.74 -18.52 -21.28
CA GLU A 76 -30.86 -17.72 -22.15
C GLU A 76 -29.85 -16.94 -21.31
N ARG A 77 -30.26 -16.43 -20.13
CA ARG A 77 -29.34 -15.76 -19.18
C ARG A 77 -28.36 -16.70 -18.52
N LEU A 78 -28.80 -17.89 -18.11
CA LEU A 78 -27.92 -18.91 -17.54
C LEU A 78 -26.85 -19.36 -18.55
N ASP A 79 -27.23 -19.57 -19.82
CA ASP A 79 -26.28 -19.88 -20.91
C ASP A 79 -25.24 -18.76 -21.11
N LEU A 80 -25.62 -17.49 -20.92
CA LEU A 80 -24.66 -16.39 -20.91
C LEU A 80 -23.72 -16.47 -19.70
N PHE A 81 -24.23 -16.77 -18.50
CA PHE A 81 -23.40 -16.89 -17.30
C PHE A 81 -22.39 -18.01 -17.38
N ASP A 82 -22.74 -19.12 -18.01
CA ASP A 82 -21.83 -20.26 -18.23
C ASP A 82 -20.67 -19.94 -19.19
N LYS A 83 -20.88 -18.96 -20.07
CA LYS A 83 -19.86 -18.48 -21.02
C LYS A 83 -19.01 -17.33 -20.48
N LEU A 84 -19.42 -16.70 -19.38
CA LEU A 84 -18.64 -15.63 -18.75
C LEU A 84 -17.40 -16.20 -18.05
N SER A 85 -16.32 -15.43 -18.10
CA SER A 85 -15.16 -15.71 -17.26
C SER A 85 -15.52 -15.72 -15.77
N PRO A 86 -14.89 -16.57 -14.94
CA PRO A 86 -15.18 -16.66 -13.50
C PRO A 86 -14.99 -15.34 -12.74
N ASP A 87 -14.19 -14.42 -13.26
CA ASP A 87 -13.89 -13.10 -12.67
C ASP A 87 -14.95 -12.02 -12.97
N VAL A 88 -15.97 -12.34 -13.76
CA VAL A 88 -17.06 -11.42 -14.11
C VAL A 88 -18.26 -11.64 -13.18
N PRO A 89 -18.85 -10.57 -12.60
CA PRO A 89 -20.02 -10.72 -11.75
C PRO A 89 -21.22 -11.26 -12.54
N ARG A 90 -22.05 -12.08 -11.90
CA ARG A 90 -23.32 -12.52 -12.44
C ARG A 90 -24.41 -11.56 -11.97
N LEU A 91 -24.83 -10.67 -12.87
CA LEU A 91 -25.86 -9.68 -12.58
C LEU A 91 -27.18 -10.04 -13.28
N TYR A 92 -28.26 -10.08 -12.54
CA TYR A 92 -29.61 -10.23 -13.07
C TYR A 92 -30.20 -8.88 -13.50
N PRO A 93 -31.27 -8.83 -14.28
CA PRO A 93 -31.87 -7.57 -14.74
C PRO A 93 -32.21 -6.59 -13.62
N GLU A 94 -32.69 -7.09 -12.47
CA GLU A 94 -32.99 -6.32 -11.27
C GLU A 94 -31.77 -5.66 -10.62
N HIS A 95 -30.57 -6.18 -10.90
CA HIS A 95 -29.31 -5.66 -10.38
C HIS A 95 -28.75 -4.48 -11.17
N LEU A 96 -29.24 -4.24 -12.37
CA LEU A 96 -28.70 -3.23 -13.26
C LEU A 96 -29.02 -1.81 -12.78
N ILE A 97 -28.07 -0.90 -12.91
CA ILE A 97 -28.24 0.52 -12.56
C ILE A 97 -29.39 1.13 -13.37
N ALA A 98 -29.54 0.76 -14.65
CA ALA A 98 -30.64 1.20 -15.50
C ALA A 98 -32.01 0.79 -14.94
N ASN A 99 -32.12 -0.40 -14.32
CA ASN A 99 -33.35 -0.84 -13.68
C ASN A 99 -33.66 -0.03 -12.40
N LEU A 100 -32.68 0.22 -11.56
CA LEU A 100 -32.85 1.10 -10.39
C LEU A 100 -33.26 2.51 -10.81
N TRP A 101 -32.62 3.06 -11.84
CA TRP A 101 -32.98 4.37 -12.38
C TRP A 101 -34.45 4.44 -12.81
N ASN A 102 -34.95 3.43 -13.51
CA ASN A 102 -36.33 3.37 -13.94
C ASN A 102 -37.34 3.23 -12.79
N GLN A 103 -36.91 2.78 -11.62
CA GLN A 103 -37.73 2.57 -10.42
C GLN A 103 -37.58 3.65 -9.35
N GLN A 104 -36.78 4.70 -9.61
CA GLN A 104 -36.45 5.73 -8.63
C GLN A 104 -37.64 6.51 -8.02
N THR A 105 -38.79 6.48 -8.68
CA THR A 105 -40.01 7.13 -8.19
C THR A 105 -40.76 6.34 -7.12
N LYS A 106 -40.36 5.10 -6.85
CA LYS A 106 -40.97 4.29 -5.76
C LYS A 106 -40.71 4.92 -4.39
N GLY A 107 -41.70 4.83 -3.51
CA GLY A 107 -41.63 5.43 -2.16
C GLY A 107 -40.53 4.81 -1.28
N ASP A 108 -40.30 3.50 -1.41
CA ASP A 108 -39.39 2.66 -0.67
C ASP A 108 -38.07 2.40 -1.46
N PHE A 109 -37.59 3.42 -2.17
CA PHE A 109 -36.45 3.29 -3.06
C PHE A 109 -35.13 2.97 -2.31
N ASP A 110 -34.97 3.42 -1.07
CA ASP A 110 -33.84 3.06 -0.19
C ASP A 110 -33.83 1.55 0.11
N LEU A 111 -34.97 0.94 0.40
CA LEU A 111 -35.06 -0.50 0.61
C LEU A 111 -34.73 -1.28 -0.69
N LEU A 112 -35.23 -0.80 -1.83
CA LEU A 112 -34.91 -1.39 -3.13
C LEU A 112 -33.43 -1.31 -3.43
N PHE A 113 -32.80 -0.15 -3.20
CA PHE A 113 -31.36 0.05 -3.42
C PHE A 113 -30.52 -0.89 -2.52
N ASP A 114 -30.80 -0.91 -1.21
CA ASP A 114 -30.08 -1.75 -0.27
C ASP A 114 -30.27 -3.24 -0.51
N SER A 115 -31.49 -3.67 -0.89
CA SER A 115 -31.75 -5.06 -1.25
C SER A 115 -31.04 -5.47 -2.54
N THR A 116 -30.95 -4.59 -3.53
CA THR A 116 -30.16 -4.83 -4.75
C THR A 116 -28.68 -5.04 -4.42
N MET A 117 -28.09 -4.17 -3.59
CA MET A 117 -26.69 -4.29 -3.19
C MET A 117 -26.42 -5.61 -2.46
N THR A 118 -27.28 -5.98 -1.51
CA THR A 118 -27.11 -7.23 -0.74
C THR A 118 -27.37 -8.48 -1.60
N ASP A 119 -28.34 -8.47 -2.50
CA ASP A 119 -28.60 -9.59 -3.40
C ASP A 119 -27.46 -9.84 -4.40
N ILE A 120 -26.87 -8.77 -4.95
CA ILE A 120 -25.64 -8.88 -5.75
C ILE A 120 -24.53 -9.57 -4.96
N ALA A 121 -24.33 -9.15 -3.69
CA ALA A 121 -23.30 -9.71 -2.84
C ALA A 121 -23.55 -11.19 -2.51
N GLU A 122 -24.78 -11.58 -2.23
CA GLU A 122 -25.16 -12.95 -1.92
C GLU A 122 -25.01 -13.88 -3.14
N LYS A 123 -25.52 -13.47 -4.30
CA LYS A 123 -25.44 -14.27 -5.55
C LYS A 123 -24.03 -14.41 -6.11
N ASN A 124 -23.12 -13.53 -5.71
CA ASN A 124 -21.73 -13.56 -6.15
C ASN A 124 -20.74 -13.88 -5.00
N ILE A 125 -21.21 -14.40 -3.87
CA ILE A 125 -20.38 -14.57 -2.66
C ILE A 125 -19.23 -15.55 -2.87
N GLU A 126 -19.39 -16.53 -3.77
CA GLU A 126 -18.34 -17.50 -4.08
C GLU A 126 -17.19 -16.87 -4.87
N ILE A 127 -17.45 -15.79 -5.63
CA ILE A 127 -16.48 -15.13 -6.50
C ILE A 127 -15.96 -13.85 -5.84
N PHE A 128 -16.86 -13.05 -5.28
CA PHE A 128 -16.58 -11.70 -4.80
C PHE A 128 -16.68 -11.58 -3.27
N SER A 129 -16.03 -12.47 -2.53
CA SER A 129 -15.90 -12.36 -1.08
C SER A 129 -14.43 -12.34 -0.67
N THR A 130 -14.14 -11.88 0.52
CA THR A 130 -12.87 -12.12 1.19
C THR A 130 -13.12 -12.93 2.44
N GLN A 131 -12.05 -13.44 3.06
CA GLN A 131 -12.18 -14.30 4.22
C GLN A 131 -11.52 -13.68 5.45
N THR A 132 -12.06 -14.01 6.63
CA THR A 132 -11.34 -13.84 7.89
C THR A 132 -10.39 -15.01 8.10
N SER A 133 -9.42 -14.85 9.01
CA SER A 133 -8.56 -15.95 9.45
C SER A 133 -9.31 -17.13 10.09
N GLN A 134 -10.62 -16.99 10.33
CA GLN A 134 -11.52 -18.03 10.84
C GLN A 134 -12.42 -18.61 9.73
N ASN A 135 -12.09 -18.42 8.46
CA ASN A 135 -12.82 -18.89 7.28
C ASN A 135 -14.28 -18.34 7.15
N THR A 136 -14.56 -17.18 7.74
CA THR A 136 -15.84 -16.51 7.54
C THR A 136 -15.78 -15.64 6.29
N LYS A 137 -16.67 -15.87 5.32
CA LYS A 137 -16.80 -15.05 4.11
C LYS A 137 -17.36 -13.67 4.44
N ILE A 138 -16.71 -12.63 3.91
CA ILE A 138 -17.13 -11.23 4.06
C ILE A 138 -17.74 -10.79 2.73
N PRO A 139 -19.05 -10.44 2.70
CA PRO A 139 -19.72 -10.04 1.47
C PRO A 139 -19.17 -8.73 0.91
N LEU A 140 -19.36 -8.52 -0.40
CA LEU A 140 -18.85 -7.37 -1.13
C LEU A 140 -19.56 -6.07 -0.74
N PHE A 141 -20.89 -6.13 -0.60
CA PHE A 141 -21.74 -4.98 -0.35
C PHE A 141 -22.54 -5.12 0.94
N GLU A 142 -22.88 -3.99 1.51
CA GLU A 142 -23.73 -3.86 2.70
C GLU A 142 -24.86 -2.84 2.46
N LYS A 143 -25.81 -2.72 3.38
CA LYS A 143 -26.91 -1.75 3.30
C LYS A 143 -26.39 -0.34 3.52
N LEU A 144 -26.26 0.44 2.46
CA LEU A 144 -25.59 1.74 2.47
C LEU A 144 -26.48 2.87 3.00
N THR A 145 -27.79 2.78 2.80
CA THR A 145 -28.70 3.85 3.25
C THR A 145 -28.82 3.91 4.77
N ASN A 146 -28.46 2.83 5.48
CA ASN A 146 -28.42 2.78 6.95
C ASN A 146 -27.40 3.77 7.56
N PHE A 147 -26.43 4.24 6.79
CA PHE A 147 -25.50 5.29 7.24
C PHE A 147 -26.14 6.68 7.29
N VAL A 148 -27.30 6.87 6.63
CA VAL A 148 -28.10 8.09 6.73
C VAL A 148 -29.00 7.98 7.95
N THR A 149 -28.79 8.85 8.93
CA THR A 149 -29.45 8.79 10.24
C THR A 149 -30.96 9.09 10.14
N ASP A 150 -31.35 10.04 9.30
CA ASP A 150 -32.72 10.43 9.07
C ASP A 150 -33.37 9.50 8.02
N ASP A 151 -34.31 8.68 8.44
CA ASP A 151 -35.02 7.72 7.59
C ASP A 151 -35.70 8.39 6.39
N ALA A 152 -36.24 9.62 6.57
CA ALA A 152 -36.88 10.36 5.48
C ALA A 152 -35.88 10.78 4.37
N MET A 153 -34.58 10.86 4.69
CA MET A 153 -33.55 11.24 3.74
C MET A 153 -32.90 10.05 3.04
N ARG A 154 -33.17 8.80 3.45
CA ARG A 154 -32.57 7.59 2.86
C ARG A 154 -32.92 7.40 1.40
N ALA A 155 -34.21 7.43 1.05
CA ALA A 155 -34.65 7.30 -0.34
C ALA A 155 -34.18 8.45 -1.24
N PRO A 156 -34.25 9.74 -0.84
CA PRO A 156 -33.60 10.85 -1.56
C PRO A 156 -32.08 10.65 -1.77
N PHE A 157 -31.38 10.17 -0.76
CA PHE A 157 -29.94 9.89 -0.84
C PHE A 157 -29.61 8.80 -1.86
N ALA A 158 -30.31 7.66 -1.81
CA ALA A 158 -30.13 6.58 -2.77
C ALA A 158 -30.40 7.03 -4.23
N ARG A 159 -31.44 7.87 -4.45
CA ARG A 159 -31.71 8.47 -5.76
C ARG A 159 -30.58 9.36 -6.24
N ALA A 160 -30.06 10.21 -5.33
CA ALA A 160 -28.96 11.10 -5.66
C ALA A 160 -27.68 10.34 -6.06
N LEU A 161 -27.40 9.18 -5.44
CA LEU A 161 -26.27 8.32 -5.84
C LEU A 161 -26.50 7.71 -7.22
N ILE A 162 -27.67 7.09 -7.47
CA ILE A 162 -27.98 6.47 -8.76
C ILE A 162 -27.95 7.48 -9.90
N ASP A 163 -28.40 8.72 -9.65
CA ASP A 163 -28.33 9.81 -10.64
C ASP A 163 -26.90 10.09 -11.12
N LYS A 164 -25.90 9.96 -10.24
CA LYS A 164 -24.49 10.15 -10.64
C LYS A 164 -23.96 9.00 -11.48
N LEU A 165 -24.47 7.77 -11.26
CA LEU A 165 -23.96 6.57 -11.92
C LEU A 165 -24.51 6.40 -13.34
N VAL A 166 -25.77 6.76 -13.60
CA VAL A 166 -26.46 6.45 -14.86
C VAL A 166 -25.83 7.11 -16.08
N ASN A 167 -25.24 8.28 -15.92
CA ASN A 167 -24.65 9.06 -17.00
C ASN A 167 -23.13 8.82 -17.17
N PHE A 168 -22.55 7.92 -16.41
CA PHE A 168 -21.13 7.56 -16.49
C PHE A 168 -20.96 6.15 -17.07
N SER A 169 -19.85 5.89 -17.76
CA SER A 169 -19.47 4.57 -18.24
C SER A 169 -17.98 4.31 -18.04
N PHE A 170 -17.66 3.11 -17.52
CA PHE A 170 -16.29 2.59 -17.45
C PHE A 170 -15.84 1.89 -18.74
N GLU A 171 -16.66 1.81 -19.77
CA GLU A 171 -16.36 0.99 -20.97
C GLU A 171 -15.02 1.38 -21.62
N GLU A 172 -14.72 2.69 -21.70
CA GLU A 172 -13.43 3.20 -22.17
C GLU A 172 -12.27 2.81 -21.25
N ALA A 173 -12.53 2.65 -19.94
CA ALA A 173 -11.50 2.32 -18.95
C ALA A 173 -11.04 0.86 -19.01
N PHE A 174 -11.84 -0.06 -19.55
CA PHE A 174 -11.46 -1.48 -19.62
C PHE A 174 -10.35 -1.77 -20.63
N SER A 175 -9.97 -0.83 -21.46
CA SER A 175 -8.77 -0.86 -22.31
C SER A 175 -7.55 -0.17 -21.69
N GLU A 176 -7.74 0.53 -20.55
CA GLU A 176 -6.65 1.19 -19.83
C GLU A 176 -5.82 0.19 -19.04
N HIS A 177 -4.60 0.60 -18.71
CA HIS A 177 -3.65 -0.24 -17.99
C HIS A 177 -3.57 0.11 -16.49
N TYR A 178 -2.74 -0.64 -15.78
CA TYR A 178 -2.48 -0.52 -14.34
C TYR A 178 -2.34 0.93 -13.84
N ASP A 179 -1.60 1.80 -14.54
CA ASP A 179 -1.37 3.18 -14.10
C ASP A 179 -2.66 4.00 -13.98
N PHE A 180 -3.66 3.71 -14.83
CA PHE A 180 -4.98 4.34 -14.71
C PHE A 180 -5.68 3.93 -13.41
N PHE A 181 -5.80 2.62 -13.15
CA PHE A 181 -6.47 2.10 -11.95
C PHE A 181 -5.73 2.47 -10.67
N ALA A 182 -4.40 2.43 -10.68
CA ALA A 182 -3.59 2.89 -9.56
C ALA A 182 -3.84 4.37 -9.23
N ALA A 183 -3.87 5.24 -10.24
CA ALA A 183 -4.14 6.66 -10.06
C ALA A 183 -5.58 6.95 -9.57
N ILE A 184 -6.57 6.22 -10.06
CA ILE A 184 -7.96 6.32 -9.60
C ILE A 184 -8.10 5.81 -8.17
N PHE A 185 -7.44 4.70 -7.84
CA PHE A 185 -7.45 4.16 -6.50
C PHE A 185 -6.78 5.12 -5.50
N GLU A 186 -5.62 5.69 -5.84
CA GLU A 186 -4.98 6.74 -5.02
C GLU A 186 -5.91 7.92 -4.78
N TYR A 187 -6.58 8.40 -5.83
CA TYR A 187 -7.52 9.50 -5.71
C TYR A 187 -8.70 9.16 -4.80
N LEU A 188 -9.24 7.94 -4.94
CA LEU A 188 -10.37 7.46 -4.16
C LEU A 188 -10.05 7.41 -2.65
N ILE A 189 -8.82 7.00 -2.28
CA ILE A 189 -8.42 6.84 -0.88
C ILE A 189 -7.72 8.06 -0.28
N LYS A 190 -7.37 9.07 -1.08
CA LYS A 190 -6.56 10.23 -0.69
C LYS A 190 -7.08 10.93 0.58
N ASP A 191 -8.36 11.28 0.58
CA ASP A 191 -8.96 12.03 1.68
C ASP A 191 -9.16 11.17 2.94
N TYR A 192 -9.33 9.86 2.77
CA TYR A 192 -9.51 8.91 3.88
C TYR A 192 -8.22 8.59 4.62
N ASN A 193 -7.08 8.76 3.96
CA ASN A 193 -5.78 8.67 4.60
C ASN A 193 -5.49 9.87 5.51
N THR A 194 -6.13 11.02 5.25
CA THR A 194 -5.95 12.26 6.03
C THR A 194 -6.96 12.43 7.16
N ALA A 195 -8.22 12.03 6.95
CA ALA A 195 -9.32 12.23 7.91
C ALA A 195 -9.20 11.39 9.21
N GLY A 196 -8.40 10.32 9.22
CA GLY A 196 -8.20 9.43 10.37
C GLY A 196 -7.14 9.90 11.40
N GLY A 197 -6.76 11.17 11.42
CA GLY A 197 -5.77 11.70 12.37
C GLY A 197 -4.36 11.15 12.17
N GLY A 198 -3.99 10.83 10.96
CA GLY A 198 -2.65 10.34 10.61
C GLY A 198 -2.43 8.85 10.83
N LYS A 199 -3.22 8.17 11.64
CA LYS A 199 -3.02 6.75 11.97
C LYS A 199 -3.18 5.77 10.79
N TYR A 200 -3.84 6.17 9.71
CA TYR A 200 -4.11 5.30 8.55
C TYR A 200 -3.22 5.61 7.34
N ALA A 201 -2.63 6.79 7.27
CA ALA A 201 -1.69 7.14 6.21
C ALA A 201 -0.30 6.52 6.43
N GLU A 202 -0.02 5.98 7.62
CA GLU A 202 1.20 5.23 7.91
C GLU A 202 1.33 3.94 7.08
N TYR A 203 0.20 3.42 6.55
CA TYR A 203 0.16 2.14 5.84
C TYR A 203 0.08 2.27 4.30
N TYR A 204 0.06 3.49 3.77
CA TYR A 204 0.05 3.68 2.33
C TYR A 204 1.47 3.73 1.77
N THR A 205 1.77 2.82 0.85
CA THR A 205 3.05 2.79 0.14
C THR A 205 2.96 3.68 -1.10
N PRO A 206 3.84 4.68 -1.27
CA PRO A 206 3.88 5.50 -2.47
C PRO A 206 4.10 4.66 -3.73
N HIS A 207 3.38 4.99 -4.80
CA HIS A 207 3.46 4.27 -6.08
C HIS A 207 4.90 4.18 -6.62
N SER A 208 5.71 5.25 -6.48
CA SER A 208 7.11 5.26 -6.90
C SER A 208 7.96 4.19 -6.20
N ILE A 209 7.72 3.96 -4.90
CA ILE A 209 8.42 2.93 -4.12
C ILE A 209 7.96 1.53 -4.58
N ALA A 210 6.65 1.35 -4.76
CA ALA A 210 6.09 0.08 -5.25
C ALA A 210 6.64 -0.26 -6.64
N THR A 211 6.75 0.72 -7.53
CA THR A 211 7.34 0.56 -8.87
C THR A 211 8.80 0.15 -8.80
N ILE A 212 9.62 0.80 -7.95
CA ILE A 212 11.04 0.44 -7.76
C ILE A 212 11.14 -1.00 -7.26
N MET A 213 10.38 -1.36 -6.22
CA MET A 213 10.41 -2.71 -5.65
C MET A 213 10.01 -3.76 -6.69
N ALA A 214 8.93 -3.54 -7.44
CA ALA A 214 8.46 -4.46 -8.47
C ALA A 214 9.48 -4.62 -9.61
N ARG A 215 10.04 -3.53 -10.14
CA ARG A 215 11.03 -3.57 -11.21
C ARG A 215 12.30 -4.30 -10.80
N LEU A 216 12.76 -4.15 -9.56
CA LEU A 216 13.98 -4.78 -9.06
C LEU A 216 13.80 -6.25 -8.70
N LEU A 217 12.64 -6.64 -8.15
CA LEU A 217 12.36 -8.05 -7.82
C LEU A 217 12.13 -8.90 -9.07
N VAL A 218 11.33 -8.39 -10.01
CA VAL A 218 10.96 -9.11 -11.24
C VAL A 218 12.06 -9.03 -12.29
N GLY A 219 12.74 -7.88 -12.39
CA GLY A 219 13.78 -7.65 -13.42
C GLY A 219 13.18 -7.60 -14.83
N GLU A 220 13.99 -8.04 -15.80
CA GLU A 220 13.61 -8.06 -17.23
C GLU A 220 13.05 -9.43 -17.70
N ASN A 221 12.87 -10.37 -16.78
CA ASN A 221 12.26 -11.65 -17.13
C ASN A 221 10.78 -11.46 -17.47
N THR A 222 10.35 -12.01 -18.59
CA THR A 222 8.95 -11.96 -19.06
C THR A 222 8.31 -13.34 -19.17
N ASP A 223 9.07 -14.42 -18.87
CA ASP A 223 8.59 -15.80 -18.97
C ASP A 223 8.18 -16.34 -17.59
N PHE A 224 7.18 -15.69 -17.02
CA PHE A 224 6.60 -16.10 -15.75
C PHE A 224 5.32 -16.91 -15.97
N HIS A 225 5.15 -17.96 -15.15
CA HIS A 225 3.94 -18.78 -15.09
C HIS A 225 3.66 -19.21 -13.66
N ASN A 226 2.40 -19.08 -13.23
CA ASN A 226 1.93 -19.51 -11.92
C ASN A 226 2.74 -18.93 -10.74
N ILE A 227 3.10 -17.66 -10.82
CA ILE A 227 3.86 -16.95 -9.78
C ILE A 227 2.97 -16.66 -8.58
N GLU A 228 3.46 -16.95 -7.40
CA GLU A 228 2.79 -16.66 -6.13
C GLU A 228 3.45 -15.46 -5.45
N ILE A 229 2.65 -14.40 -5.23
CA ILE A 229 3.09 -13.15 -4.64
C ILE A 229 2.40 -12.98 -3.28
N TYR A 230 3.15 -12.61 -2.26
CA TYR A 230 2.63 -12.48 -0.90
C TYR A 230 3.02 -11.16 -0.23
N ASP A 231 2.06 -10.56 0.51
CA ASP A 231 2.30 -9.46 1.44
C ASP A 231 1.68 -9.75 2.81
N PRO A 232 2.48 -9.93 3.87
CA PRO A 232 2.02 -10.21 5.23
C PRO A 232 1.44 -9.00 5.97
N SER A 233 1.53 -7.80 5.40
CA SER A 233 1.01 -6.53 5.94
C SER A 233 0.42 -5.69 4.81
N ALA A 234 -0.47 -6.31 4.04
CA ALA A 234 -0.83 -5.89 2.68
C ALA A 234 -1.41 -4.47 2.57
N GLY A 235 -1.94 -3.91 3.65
CA GLY A 235 -2.58 -2.62 3.62
C GLY A 235 -3.65 -2.55 2.52
N THR A 236 -3.54 -1.58 1.64
CA THR A 236 -4.43 -1.43 0.48
C THR A 236 -3.99 -2.20 -0.77
N GLY A 237 -2.86 -2.94 -0.71
CA GLY A 237 -2.36 -3.79 -1.78
C GLY A 237 -1.51 -3.10 -2.84
N THR A 238 -1.04 -1.89 -2.61
CA THR A 238 -0.25 -1.14 -3.62
C THR A 238 0.99 -1.90 -4.10
N LEU A 239 1.74 -2.54 -3.18
CA LEU A 239 2.91 -3.35 -3.52
C LEU A 239 2.53 -4.58 -4.35
N LEU A 240 1.44 -5.25 -3.97
CA LEU A 240 0.93 -6.42 -4.67
C LEU A 240 0.51 -6.12 -6.11
N MET A 241 -0.21 -5.00 -6.30
CA MET A 241 -0.65 -4.57 -7.63
C MET A 241 0.54 -4.21 -8.53
N ALA A 242 1.55 -3.52 -8.00
CA ALA A 242 2.76 -3.19 -8.76
C ALA A 242 3.52 -4.45 -9.23
N LEU A 243 3.62 -5.46 -8.37
CA LEU A 243 4.23 -6.74 -8.71
C LEU A 243 3.39 -7.52 -9.72
N ALA A 244 2.08 -7.64 -9.49
CA ALA A 244 1.17 -8.34 -10.40
C ALA A 244 1.22 -7.75 -11.80
N HIS A 245 1.23 -6.42 -11.90
CA HIS A 245 1.35 -5.74 -13.19
C HIS A 245 2.71 -6.03 -13.87
N LYS A 246 3.83 -6.00 -13.13
CA LYS A 246 5.15 -6.27 -13.71
C LYS A 246 5.34 -7.75 -14.12
N VAL A 247 4.69 -8.70 -13.43
CA VAL A 247 4.68 -10.14 -13.75
C VAL A 247 3.70 -10.45 -14.88
N GLY A 248 2.55 -9.79 -14.89
CA GLY A 248 1.35 -10.07 -15.68
C GLY A 248 0.24 -10.62 -14.79
N GLU A 249 -0.91 -9.95 -14.79
CA GLU A 249 -2.05 -10.24 -13.89
C GLU A 249 -2.62 -11.66 -14.11
N ASP A 250 -2.52 -12.16 -15.33
CA ASP A 250 -2.92 -13.51 -15.74
C ASP A 250 -1.89 -14.60 -15.41
N ARG A 251 -0.70 -14.24 -14.93
CA ARG A 251 0.43 -15.14 -14.66
C ARG A 251 0.75 -15.30 -13.19
N CYS A 252 0.02 -14.61 -12.32
CA CYS A 252 0.28 -14.64 -10.88
C CYS A 252 -0.99 -14.82 -10.06
N THR A 253 -0.79 -15.29 -8.84
CA THR A 253 -1.81 -15.35 -7.78
C THR A 253 -1.33 -14.53 -6.59
N ILE A 254 -2.20 -13.66 -6.09
CA ILE A 254 -1.92 -12.79 -4.96
C ILE A 254 -2.39 -13.46 -3.66
N TYR A 255 -1.51 -13.48 -2.69
CA TYR A 255 -1.77 -13.86 -1.31
C TYR A 255 -1.54 -12.66 -0.42
N SER A 256 -2.37 -12.45 0.57
CA SER A 256 -2.24 -11.33 1.48
C SER A 256 -2.82 -11.62 2.85
N GLN A 257 -2.28 -10.94 3.85
CA GLN A 257 -2.88 -10.91 5.18
C GLN A 257 -2.70 -9.53 5.79
N ASP A 258 -3.75 -9.00 6.43
CA ASP A 258 -3.70 -7.73 7.14
C ASP A 258 -4.68 -7.74 8.31
N ILE A 259 -4.30 -7.17 9.44
CA ILE A 259 -5.15 -7.09 10.63
C ILE A 259 -6.32 -6.11 10.45
N SER A 260 -6.15 -5.10 9.60
CA SER A 260 -7.10 -4.01 9.39
C SER A 260 -8.27 -4.44 8.49
N GLN A 261 -9.48 -4.44 9.03
CA GLN A 261 -10.70 -4.65 8.23
C GLN A 261 -10.86 -3.59 7.14
N ARG A 262 -10.49 -2.34 7.44
CA ARG A 262 -10.57 -1.24 6.48
C ARG A 262 -9.62 -1.46 5.31
N SER A 263 -8.38 -1.78 5.59
CA SER A 263 -7.37 -2.08 4.57
C SER A 263 -7.78 -3.27 3.71
N ASN A 264 -8.31 -4.33 4.31
CA ASN A 264 -8.80 -5.51 3.58
C ASN A 264 -9.96 -5.18 2.62
N LYS A 265 -10.90 -4.31 3.03
CA LYS A 265 -11.97 -3.83 2.12
C LYS A 265 -11.42 -3.03 0.93
N MET A 266 -10.38 -2.21 1.16
CA MET A 266 -9.71 -1.45 0.10
C MET A 266 -8.87 -2.35 -0.82
N LEU A 267 -8.17 -3.33 -0.25
CA LEU A 267 -7.45 -4.34 -1.02
C LEU A 267 -8.39 -5.12 -1.95
N LYS A 268 -9.56 -5.52 -1.46
CA LYS A 268 -10.61 -6.17 -2.27
C LYS A 268 -10.97 -5.35 -3.50
N LEU A 269 -11.26 -4.07 -3.30
CA LEU A 269 -11.55 -3.15 -4.39
C LEU A 269 -10.38 -3.10 -5.39
N ASN A 270 -9.16 -2.97 -4.88
CA ASN A 270 -7.96 -2.87 -5.69
C ASN A 270 -7.72 -4.14 -6.54
N LEU A 271 -7.90 -5.34 -5.96
CA LEU A 271 -7.83 -6.61 -6.68
C LEU A 271 -8.85 -6.68 -7.83
N ILE A 272 -10.10 -6.28 -7.57
CA ILE A 272 -11.17 -6.30 -8.58
C ILE A 272 -10.85 -5.33 -9.73
N LEU A 273 -10.43 -4.10 -9.41
CA LEU A 273 -10.10 -3.08 -10.41
C LEU A 273 -8.92 -3.51 -11.30
N ASN A 274 -7.97 -4.27 -10.75
CA ASN A 274 -6.80 -4.78 -11.47
C ASN A 274 -6.97 -6.19 -12.04
N ASN A 275 -8.21 -6.67 -12.18
CA ASN A 275 -8.54 -7.97 -12.79
C ASN A 275 -7.90 -9.20 -12.09
N LEU A 276 -7.70 -9.10 -10.76
CA LEU A 276 -7.14 -10.13 -9.90
C LEU A 276 -8.21 -10.78 -9.00
N VAL A 277 -9.42 -10.94 -9.53
CA VAL A 277 -10.60 -11.47 -8.80
C VAL A 277 -10.33 -12.88 -8.24
N SER A 278 -9.61 -13.72 -8.98
CA SER A 278 -9.22 -15.07 -8.54
C SER A 278 -8.39 -15.09 -7.25
N SER A 279 -7.79 -13.95 -6.88
CA SER A 279 -6.98 -13.81 -5.65
C SER A 279 -7.79 -13.36 -4.43
N LEU A 280 -9.08 -13.06 -4.56
CA LEU A 280 -9.91 -12.56 -3.46
C LEU A 280 -9.99 -13.53 -2.29
N ASP A 281 -10.06 -14.84 -2.54
CA ASP A 281 -10.10 -15.88 -1.51
C ASP A 281 -8.78 -15.99 -0.72
N HIS A 282 -7.70 -15.42 -1.24
CA HIS A 282 -6.39 -15.37 -0.61
C HIS A 282 -6.11 -14.03 0.11
N ALA A 283 -7.09 -13.11 0.09
CA ALA A 283 -7.01 -11.83 0.80
C ALA A 283 -7.61 -11.98 2.20
N ILE A 284 -6.76 -12.25 3.19
CA ILE A 284 -7.18 -12.65 4.53
C ILE A 284 -7.14 -11.47 5.52
N GLN A 285 -8.21 -11.30 6.28
CA GLN A 285 -8.26 -10.37 7.40
C GLN A 285 -7.84 -11.10 8.69
N GLY A 286 -6.74 -10.69 9.32
CA GLY A 286 -6.26 -11.26 10.57
C GLY A 286 -4.82 -10.87 10.91
N ASP A 287 -4.42 -11.13 12.16
CA ASP A 287 -3.06 -10.87 12.64
C ASP A 287 -2.07 -11.92 12.09
N THR A 288 -1.20 -11.49 11.19
CA THR A 288 -0.20 -12.32 10.54
C THR A 288 0.84 -12.88 11.51
N LEU A 289 1.25 -12.09 12.48
CA LEU A 289 2.33 -12.48 13.37
C LEU A 289 1.88 -13.54 14.40
N VAL A 290 0.65 -13.41 14.89
CA VAL A 290 0.06 -14.34 15.85
C VAL A 290 -0.52 -15.57 15.17
N ASN A 291 -1.28 -15.36 14.10
CA ASN A 291 -1.99 -16.43 13.40
C ASN A 291 -1.81 -16.33 11.88
N PRO A 292 -0.66 -16.74 11.33
CA PRO A 292 -0.46 -16.77 9.89
C PRO A 292 -1.46 -17.73 9.26
N TYR A 293 -2.24 -17.24 8.31
CA TYR A 293 -3.27 -18.04 7.62
C TYR A 293 -2.67 -18.93 6.54
N HIS A 294 -1.75 -18.36 5.74
CA HIS A 294 -1.15 -19.08 4.62
C HIS A 294 -0.11 -20.10 5.11
N LYS A 295 -0.54 -21.34 5.14
CA LYS A 295 0.26 -22.50 5.60
C LYS A 295 0.32 -23.57 4.50
N THR A 296 1.21 -24.52 4.68
CA THR A 296 1.22 -25.77 3.91
C THR A 296 -0.09 -26.53 4.12
N ASP A 297 -0.42 -27.44 3.21
CA ASP A 297 -1.69 -28.19 3.24
C ASP A 297 -1.87 -29.01 4.52
N ASP A 298 -0.78 -29.45 5.14
CA ASP A 298 -0.76 -30.13 6.44
C ASP A 298 -0.87 -29.16 7.64
N GLY A 299 -0.85 -27.86 7.39
CA GLY A 299 -0.94 -26.79 8.40
C GLY A 299 0.29 -26.65 9.31
N GLN A 300 1.38 -27.42 9.07
CA GLN A 300 2.53 -27.49 9.96
C GLN A 300 3.55 -26.38 9.73
N ALA A 301 3.69 -25.91 8.49
CA ALA A 301 4.65 -24.88 8.11
C ALA A 301 3.98 -23.68 7.42
N LEU A 302 4.72 -22.58 7.31
CA LEU A 302 4.30 -21.46 6.47
C LEU A 302 4.34 -21.88 5.00
N ARG A 303 3.35 -21.43 4.23
CA ARG A 303 3.45 -21.44 2.76
C ARG A 303 4.57 -20.52 2.34
N THR A 304 5.32 -20.91 1.31
CA THR A 304 6.39 -20.11 0.74
C THR A 304 6.03 -19.61 -0.66
N PHE A 305 6.56 -18.47 -1.05
CA PHE A 305 6.14 -17.70 -2.23
C PHE A 305 7.34 -17.34 -3.10
N ASP A 306 7.08 -17.08 -4.38
CA ASP A 306 8.10 -16.64 -5.33
C ASP A 306 8.55 -15.22 -5.04
N PHE A 307 7.58 -14.33 -4.76
CA PHE A 307 7.84 -12.97 -4.34
C PHE A 307 7.13 -12.65 -3.02
N VAL A 308 7.85 -12.04 -2.09
CA VAL A 308 7.28 -11.52 -0.84
C VAL A 308 7.65 -10.06 -0.68
N VAL A 309 6.65 -9.22 -0.53
CA VAL A 309 6.85 -7.78 -0.29
C VAL A 309 6.14 -7.36 0.99
N SER A 310 6.63 -6.29 1.62
CA SER A 310 5.97 -5.78 2.82
C SER A 310 6.35 -4.33 3.07
N ASN A 311 5.38 -3.53 3.46
CA ASN A 311 5.58 -2.26 4.12
C ASN A 311 4.88 -2.32 5.49
N PRO A 312 5.52 -2.95 6.50
CA PRO A 312 4.90 -3.19 7.79
C PRO A 312 4.88 -1.92 8.66
N PRO A 313 4.02 -1.86 9.70
CA PRO A 313 4.15 -0.85 10.73
C PRO A 313 5.55 -0.92 11.38
N PHE A 314 6.16 0.26 11.63
CA PHE A 314 7.51 0.29 12.19
C PHE A 314 7.48 0.07 13.71
N ASN A 315 6.61 0.79 14.39
CA ASN A 315 6.45 0.72 15.83
C ASN A 315 4.98 0.50 16.17
N MET A 316 4.71 -0.42 17.07
CA MET A 316 3.36 -0.73 17.54
C MET A 316 3.42 -1.36 18.93
N ASP A 317 2.45 -1.06 19.79
CA ASP A 317 2.25 -1.84 21.01
C ASP A 317 1.65 -3.21 20.65
N PHE A 318 2.43 -4.26 20.80
CA PHE A 318 1.99 -5.65 20.70
C PHE A 318 2.35 -6.43 21.98
N SER A 319 2.45 -5.73 23.12
CA SER A 319 2.80 -6.33 24.39
C SER A 319 1.88 -7.48 24.80
N ASP A 320 0.59 -7.40 24.45
CA ASP A 320 -0.41 -8.43 24.79
C ASP A 320 -0.24 -9.73 24.01
N THR A 321 0.30 -9.66 22.79
CA THR A 321 0.50 -10.82 21.92
C THR A 321 1.98 -11.25 21.83
N ARG A 322 2.88 -10.50 22.44
CA ARG A 322 4.34 -10.73 22.37
C ARG A 322 4.75 -12.14 22.71
N GLU A 323 4.21 -12.72 23.80
CA GLU A 323 4.58 -14.07 24.23
C GLU A 323 4.08 -15.15 23.26
N GLN A 324 2.93 -14.93 22.62
CA GLN A 324 2.43 -15.84 21.58
C GLN A 324 3.35 -15.82 20.36
N ILE A 325 3.86 -14.65 19.96
CA ILE A 325 4.84 -14.51 18.88
C ILE A 325 6.16 -15.17 19.28
N ALA A 326 6.65 -14.94 20.51
CA ALA A 326 7.90 -15.48 21.02
C ALA A 326 7.86 -17.04 21.16
N ALA A 327 6.67 -17.63 21.28
CA ALA A 327 6.50 -19.08 21.32
C ALA A 327 6.79 -19.78 19.96
N MET A 328 7.09 -19.02 18.90
CA MET A 328 7.43 -19.52 17.56
C MET A 328 8.91 -19.28 17.20
N PRO A 329 9.90 -19.88 17.91
CA PRO A 329 11.31 -19.52 17.77
C PRO A 329 11.92 -19.91 16.41
N VAL A 330 11.36 -20.87 15.70
CA VAL A 330 11.79 -21.21 14.33
C VAL A 330 11.46 -20.09 13.38
N ARG A 331 10.30 -19.45 13.54
CA ARG A 331 9.85 -18.34 12.73
C ARG A 331 10.55 -17.04 13.13
N PHE A 332 10.75 -16.82 14.44
CA PHE A 332 11.38 -15.62 14.99
C PHE A 332 12.76 -15.94 15.59
N TRP A 333 13.64 -16.40 14.72
CA TRP A 333 14.96 -16.93 15.06
C TRP A 333 15.93 -15.91 15.71
N ALA A 334 15.74 -14.61 15.49
CA ALA A 334 16.49 -13.56 16.18
C ALA A 334 15.83 -13.15 17.52
N GLY A 335 14.66 -13.70 17.80
CA GLY A 335 13.80 -13.34 18.93
C GLY A 335 12.76 -12.28 18.57
N VAL A 336 12.09 -11.79 19.60
CA VAL A 336 11.00 -10.81 19.53
C VAL A 336 11.37 -9.60 20.38
N PRO A 337 11.14 -8.35 19.92
CA PRO A 337 11.45 -7.14 20.68
C PRO A 337 10.92 -7.17 22.11
N ASN A 338 11.71 -6.67 23.06
CA ASN A 338 11.32 -6.60 24.47
C ASN A 338 10.25 -5.52 24.69
N ILE A 339 9.41 -5.71 25.70
CA ILE A 339 8.44 -4.70 26.13
C ILE A 339 9.21 -3.59 26.87
N PRO A 340 9.25 -2.36 26.37
CA PRO A 340 9.90 -1.27 27.09
C PRO A 340 9.08 -0.89 28.34
N PRO A 341 9.73 -0.48 29.44
CA PRO A 341 9.04 -0.08 30.68
C PRO A 341 8.11 1.14 30.48
N LYS A 342 8.44 1.99 29.53
CA LYS A 342 7.67 3.15 29.11
C LYS A 342 7.56 3.12 27.57
N LYS A 343 6.50 3.69 27.01
CA LYS A 343 6.28 3.81 25.57
C LYS A 343 6.21 2.46 24.85
N LYS A 344 5.28 1.59 25.26
CA LYS A 344 5.04 0.28 24.59
C LYS A 344 4.80 0.41 23.09
N GLU A 345 4.24 1.53 22.66
CA GLU A 345 4.03 1.88 21.24
C GLU A 345 5.33 2.00 20.44
N SER A 346 6.50 2.04 21.10
CA SER A 346 7.81 2.07 20.41
C SER A 346 8.41 0.69 20.13
N MET A 347 7.67 -0.40 20.39
CA MET A 347 8.18 -1.75 20.10
C MET A 347 8.35 -1.94 18.59
N ALA A 348 9.56 -2.34 18.17
CA ALA A 348 9.97 -2.47 16.77
C ALA A 348 9.35 -3.70 16.10
N ILE A 349 8.04 -3.67 15.84
CA ILE A 349 7.28 -4.81 15.28
C ILE A 349 7.79 -5.21 13.89
N TYR A 350 8.34 -4.27 13.11
CA TYR A 350 8.93 -4.55 11.80
C TYR A 350 10.04 -5.60 11.84
N ALA A 351 10.77 -5.72 12.96
CA ALA A 351 11.79 -6.75 13.12
C ALA A 351 11.21 -8.18 13.13
N CYS A 352 9.94 -8.34 13.54
CA CYS A 352 9.21 -9.59 13.40
C CYS A 352 8.77 -9.81 11.94
N PHE A 353 8.32 -8.76 11.24
CA PHE A 353 7.97 -8.85 9.83
C PHE A 353 9.16 -9.19 8.94
N ILE A 354 10.37 -8.65 9.18
CA ILE A 354 11.56 -9.06 8.44
C ILE A 354 11.77 -10.57 8.52
N GLN A 355 11.71 -11.13 9.73
CA GLN A 355 11.88 -12.56 9.96
C GLN A 355 10.77 -13.37 9.26
N HIS A 356 9.52 -12.90 9.32
CA HIS A 356 8.41 -13.55 8.65
C HIS A 356 8.55 -13.53 7.12
N VAL A 357 8.90 -12.38 6.54
CA VAL A 357 9.16 -12.24 5.09
C VAL A 357 10.20 -13.26 4.62
N ILE A 358 11.33 -13.35 5.31
CA ILE A 358 12.41 -14.26 4.96
C ILE A 358 11.97 -15.74 5.04
N ASN A 359 11.17 -16.09 6.07
CA ASN A 359 10.66 -17.47 6.22
C ASN A 359 9.53 -17.80 5.22
N SER A 360 8.92 -16.80 4.60
CA SER A 360 7.87 -16.99 3.59
C SER A 360 8.41 -17.02 2.16
N LEU A 361 9.72 -16.93 1.95
CA LEU A 361 10.35 -17.04 0.63
C LEU A 361 10.63 -18.50 0.27
N LYS A 362 10.31 -18.91 -0.96
CA LYS A 362 10.68 -20.22 -1.51
C LYS A 362 12.20 -20.42 -1.48
N ASP A 363 12.65 -21.54 -0.97
CA ASP A 363 14.08 -21.84 -0.93
C ASP A 363 14.66 -21.96 -2.35
N GLY A 364 15.83 -21.38 -2.56
CA GLY A 364 16.58 -21.44 -3.80
C GLY A 364 16.07 -20.57 -4.95
N VAL A 365 14.90 -19.93 -4.83
CA VAL A 365 14.33 -19.11 -5.92
C VAL A 365 13.61 -17.84 -5.44
N GLY A 366 13.07 -17.85 -4.21
CA GLY A 366 12.22 -16.77 -3.71
C GLY A 366 12.99 -15.47 -3.50
N LYS A 367 12.40 -14.35 -3.93
CA LYS A 367 12.93 -13.00 -3.74
C LYS A 367 11.96 -12.15 -2.94
N GLY A 368 12.47 -11.25 -2.13
CA GLY A 368 11.63 -10.37 -1.32
C GLY A 368 12.15 -8.96 -1.18
N ALA A 369 11.26 -8.05 -0.83
CA ALA A 369 11.65 -6.69 -0.44
C ALA A 369 10.78 -6.17 0.70
N ILE A 370 11.39 -5.43 1.61
CA ILE A 370 10.70 -4.88 2.78
C ILE A 370 11.14 -3.44 3.05
N VAL A 371 10.16 -2.60 3.39
CA VAL A 371 10.41 -1.24 3.85
C VAL A 371 10.69 -1.26 5.35
N VAL A 372 11.77 -0.59 5.76
CA VAL A 372 12.21 -0.52 7.15
C VAL A 372 12.62 0.91 7.53
N PRO A 373 12.59 1.29 8.82
CA PRO A 373 13.21 2.55 9.26
C PRO A 373 14.70 2.55 8.94
N THR A 374 15.25 3.66 8.46
CA THR A 374 16.69 3.75 8.13
C THR A 374 17.59 3.44 9.32
N GLY A 375 17.12 3.64 10.56
CA GLY A 375 17.85 3.23 11.77
C GLY A 375 18.18 1.73 11.82
N PHE A 376 17.40 0.88 11.17
CA PHE A 376 17.66 -0.56 11.10
C PHE A 376 18.96 -0.90 10.36
N VAL A 377 19.28 -0.17 9.28
CA VAL A 377 20.42 -0.52 8.40
C VAL A 377 21.80 -0.36 9.07
N THR A 378 21.83 0.23 10.28
CA THR A 378 23.02 0.40 11.12
C THR A 378 22.83 -0.17 12.53
N ALA A 379 21.80 -0.97 12.78
CA ALA A 379 21.48 -1.50 14.09
C ALA A 379 22.61 -2.41 14.63
N LYS A 380 23.07 -2.16 15.86
CA LYS A 380 24.18 -2.91 16.50
C LYS A 380 23.73 -3.83 17.64
N SER A 381 22.54 -3.64 18.16
CA SER A 381 22.06 -4.37 19.34
C SER A 381 20.57 -4.74 19.21
N GLY A 382 20.07 -5.45 20.20
CA GLY A 382 18.66 -5.87 20.21
C GLY A 382 18.35 -6.97 19.19
N VAL A 383 17.08 -7.13 18.90
CA VAL A 383 16.58 -8.05 17.86
C VAL A 383 17.00 -7.56 16.50
N GLU A 384 16.92 -6.26 16.28
CA GLU A 384 17.28 -5.59 15.03
C GLU A 384 18.73 -5.86 14.64
N GLY A 385 19.67 -5.70 15.58
CA GLY A 385 21.09 -5.98 15.33
C GLY A 385 21.36 -7.47 15.04
N LYS A 386 20.63 -8.39 15.71
CA LYS A 386 20.73 -9.83 15.43
C LYS A 386 20.19 -10.17 14.04
N VAL A 387 19.06 -9.56 13.64
CA VAL A 387 18.48 -9.74 12.30
C VAL A 387 19.45 -9.22 11.25
N LEU A 388 19.94 -7.98 11.40
CA LEU A 388 20.88 -7.36 10.45
C LEU A 388 22.15 -8.21 10.27
N LYS A 389 22.72 -8.65 11.38
CA LYS A 389 23.91 -9.52 11.33
C LYS A 389 23.62 -10.81 10.56
N LYS A 390 22.54 -11.51 10.88
CA LYS A 390 22.22 -12.80 10.26
C LYS A 390 21.94 -12.69 8.77
N ILE A 391 21.19 -11.66 8.31
CA ILE A 391 20.88 -11.51 6.87
C ILE A 391 22.12 -11.20 6.03
N ILE A 392 23.15 -10.56 6.62
CA ILE A 392 24.45 -10.34 5.99
C ILE A 392 25.29 -11.63 6.03
N ASP A 393 25.42 -12.28 7.20
CA ASP A 393 26.20 -13.52 7.37
C ASP A 393 25.69 -14.64 6.44
N ASP A 394 24.38 -14.80 6.32
CA ASP A 394 23.73 -15.81 5.50
C ASP A 394 23.63 -15.43 4.00
N LYS A 395 24.10 -14.23 3.62
CA LYS A 395 24.04 -13.68 2.24
C LYS A 395 22.61 -13.66 1.67
N ILE A 396 21.60 -13.45 2.52
CA ILE A 396 20.19 -13.37 2.10
C ILE A 396 19.86 -11.98 1.57
N VAL A 397 20.34 -10.92 2.23
CA VAL A 397 20.19 -9.54 1.74
C VAL A 397 21.22 -9.30 0.63
N TYR A 398 20.76 -8.79 -0.53
CA TYR A 398 21.66 -8.48 -1.64
C TYR A 398 21.66 -7.01 -2.05
N GLY A 399 20.74 -6.21 -1.47
CA GLY A 399 20.72 -4.77 -1.73
C GLY A 399 19.93 -3.99 -0.70
N CYS A 400 20.24 -2.70 -0.62
CA CYS A 400 19.55 -1.73 0.22
C CYS A 400 19.50 -0.37 -0.48
N ILE A 401 18.33 0.29 -0.45
CA ILE A 401 18.12 1.63 -0.98
C ILE A 401 17.61 2.52 0.16
N SER A 402 18.39 3.53 0.55
CA SER A 402 17.93 4.59 1.46
C SER A 402 17.13 5.61 0.68
N MET A 403 15.85 5.80 1.04
CA MET A 403 14.91 6.64 0.31
C MET A 403 14.95 8.09 0.79
N PRO A 404 14.48 9.06 -0.03
CA PRO A 404 14.35 10.45 0.40
C PRO A 404 13.41 10.59 1.62
N SER A 405 13.70 11.57 2.47
CA SER A 405 12.78 11.96 3.54
C SER A 405 11.46 12.48 2.94
N ASN A 406 10.36 12.32 3.68
CA ASN A 406 9.02 12.79 3.29
C ASN A 406 8.44 12.18 2.00
N VAL A 407 8.99 11.08 1.50
CA VAL A 407 8.36 10.31 0.40
C VAL A 407 7.11 9.60 0.90
N PHE A 408 7.12 9.08 2.14
CA PHE A 408 5.94 8.50 2.77
C PHE A 408 5.06 9.58 3.41
N ALA A 409 3.76 9.41 3.29
CA ALA A 409 2.78 10.46 3.56
C ALA A 409 2.81 11.02 5.00
N ASN A 410 3.15 10.24 6.02
CA ASN A 410 2.96 10.62 7.41
C ASN A 410 4.11 10.22 8.35
N THR A 411 5.24 9.80 7.82
CA THR A 411 6.39 9.48 8.67
C THR A 411 7.48 10.52 8.48
N GLY A 412 7.79 11.28 9.52
CA GLY A 412 9.04 12.04 9.60
C GLY A 412 10.27 11.11 9.70
N THR A 413 10.06 9.79 9.65
CA THR A 413 11.09 8.77 9.73
C THR A 413 11.64 8.50 8.33
N ASN A 414 12.95 8.59 8.17
CA ASN A 414 13.63 8.16 6.96
C ASN A 414 13.51 6.64 6.83
N VAL A 415 13.28 6.17 5.63
CA VAL A 415 13.08 4.75 5.33
C VAL A 415 14.12 4.22 4.36
N SER A 416 14.35 2.91 4.47
CA SER A 416 15.18 2.16 3.52
C SER A 416 14.40 0.94 3.03
N VAL A 417 14.68 0.49 1.82
CA VAL A 417 14.13 -0.74 1.24
C VAL A 417 15.22 -1.80 1.19
N LEU A 418 14.99 -2.94 1.82
CA LEU A 418 15.88 -4.10 1.78
C LEU A 418 15.39 -5.08 0.73
N PHE A 419 16.34 -5.71 0.03
CA PHE A 419 16.07 -6.72 -0.98
C PHE A 419 16.72 -8.06 -0.57
N PHE A 420 15.94 -9.14 -0.63
CA PHE A 420 16.32 -10.50 -0.25
C PHE A 420 16.29 -11.44 -1.44
N ASP A 421 17.26 -12.38 -1.48
CA ASP A 421 17.32 -13.46 -2.46
C ASP A 421 17.68 -14.78 -1.76
N LYS A 422 16.74 -15.73 -1.79
CA LYS A 422 16.94 -17.08 -1.23
C LYS A 422 17.81 -17.99 -2.12
N ALA A 423 18.00 -17.65 -3.39
CA ALA A 423 18.95 -18.34 -4.25
C ALA A 423 20.42 -17.99 -3.88
N LYS A 424 20.64 -16.86 -3.19
CA LYS A 424 21.96 -16.40 -2.73
C LYS A 424 23.00 -16.34 -3.87
N THR A 425 22.55 -15.91 -5.05
CA THR A 425 23.36 -15.88 -6.27
C THR A 425 24.25 -14.64 -6.38
N HIS A 426 24.12 -13.72 -5.42
CA HIS A 426 24.87 -12.46 -5.42
C HIS A 426 26.17 -12.57 -4.62
N ASP A 427 27.30 -12.21 -5.25
CA ASP A 427 28.59 -12.16 -4.58
C ASP A 427 28.80 -10.86 -3.80
N ASN A 428 28.06 -9.82 -4.15
CA ASN A 428 28.18 -8.49 -3.57
C ASN A 428 26.81 -7.92 -3.17
N LEU A 429 26.84 -6.94 -2.27
CA LEU A 429 25.74 -6.08 -1.91
C LEU A 429 25.74 -4.83 -2.78
N ILE A 430 24.60 -4.40 -3.28
CA ILE A 430 24.41 -3.07 -3.86
C ILE A 430 23.70 -2.16 -2.84
N LEU A 431 24.35 -1.07 -2.46
CA LEU A 431 23.85 -0.11 -1.48
C LEU A 431 23.68 1.26 -2.16
N ILE A 432 22.47 1.82 -2.11
CA ILE A 432 22.13 3.09 -2.77
C ILE A 432 21.67 4.12 -1.73
N ASP A 433 22.23 5.31 -1.81
CA ASP A 433 21.75 6.48 -1.10
C ASP A 433 20.96 7.40 -2.05
N ALA A 434 19.64 7.19 -2.10
CA ALA A 434 18.71 8.02 -2.84
C ALA A 434 18.14 9.19 -2.01
N SER A 435 18.66 9.44 -0.81
CA SER A 435 18.12 10.42 0.15
C SER A 435 18.07 11.86 -0.41
N LYS A 436 18.92 12.17 -1.37
CA LYS A 436 19.01 13.50 -2.02
C LYS A 436 18.09 13.66 -3.23
N LEU A 437 17.44 12.59 -3.68
CA LEU A 437 16.52 12.62 -4.83
C LEU A 437 15.13 13.13 -4.45
N GLY A 438 14.31 13.35 -5.46
CA GLY A 438 12.91 13.76 -5.33
C GLY A 438 12.70 15.27 -5.31
N GLU A 439 11.63 15.70 -5.95
CA GLU A 439 11.15 17.09 -5.93
C GLU A 439 10.24 17.35 -4.74
N ASP A 440 10.40 18.50 -4.10
CA ASP A 440 9.55 18.94 -3.02
C ASP A 440 8.20 19.43 -3.57
N TYR A 441 7.11 19.02 -2.97
CA TYR A 441 5.78 19.55 -3.23
C TYR A 441 4.99 19.68 -1.93
N GLN A 442 3.92 20.47 -1.96
CA GLN A 442 2.97 20.56 -0.86
C GLN A 442 1.72 19.74 -1.22
N ASP A 443 1.29 18.91 -0.29
CA ASP A 443 0.02 18.20 -0.43
C ASP A 443 -1.19 19.15 -0.19
N SER A 444 -2.41 18.62 -0.34
CA SER A 444 -3.65 19.40 -0.14
C SER A 444 -3.79 20.00 1.27
N ASN A 445 -3.01 19.54 2.24
CA ASN A 445 -3.01 20.01 3.63
C ASN A 445 -1.83 20.94 3.92
N GLY A 446 -1.05 21.32 2.89
CA GLY A 446 0.13 22.18 3.02
C GLY A 446 1.36 21.48 3.61
N LEU A 447 1.35 20.15 3.80
CA LEU A 447 2.50 19.41 4.29
C LEU A 447 3.53 19.25 3.17
N LYS A 448 4.79 19.49 3.52
CA LYS A 448 5.93 19.28 2.60
C LYS A 448 6.14 17.79 2.37
N LYS A 449 6.14 17.37 1.12
CA LYS A 449 6.37 16.00 0.67
C LYS A 449 7.37 15.96 -0.47
N LYS A 450 7.91 14.78 -0.74
CA LYS A 450 8.79 14.53 -1.88
C LYS A 450 8.17 13.48 -2.81
N ARG A 451 8.35 13.69 -4.10
CA ARG A 451 7.98 12.73 -5.15
C ARG A 451 9.18 12.45 -6.04
N LEU A 452 9.50 11.18 -6.22
CA LEU A 452 10.51 10.76 -7.19
C LEU A 452 9.99 10.95 -8.62
N ARG A 453 10.83 11.51 -9.47
CA ARG A 453 10.57 11.63 -10.91
C ARG A 453 10.89 10.33 -11.62
N ALA A 454 10.37 10.15 -12.83
CA ALA A 454 10.59 8.93 -13.62
C ALA A 454 12.10 8.67 -13.85
N GLU A 455 12.87 9.72 -14.21
CA GLU A 455 14.31 9.60 -14.44
C GLU A 455 15.09 9.22 -13.17
N GLU A 456 14.61 9.64 -12.01
CA GLU A 456 15.22 9.28 -10.72
C GLU A 456 14.92 7.82 -10.35
N ILE A 457 13.72 7.33 -10.66
CA ILE A 457 13.36 5.92 -10.54
C ILE A 457 14.23 5.08 -11.47
N ASP A 458 14.38 5.48 -12.75
CA ASP A 458 15.20 4.79 -13.72
C ASP A 458 16.67 4.75 -13.29
N LYS A 459 17.21 5.86 -12.76
CA LYS A 459 18.57 5.93 -12.20
C LYS A 459 18.78 4.93 -11.06
N ILE A 460 17.82 4.83 -10.12
CA ILE A 460 17.90 3.89 -9.01
C ILE A 460 17.87 2.44 -9.55
N VAL A 461 16.94 2.15 -10.46
CA VAL A 461 16.76 0.80 -11.02
C VAL A 461 17.99 0.39 -11.83
N ASP A 462 18.52 1.27 -12.70
CA ASP A 462 19.72 0.99 -13.48
C ASP A 462 20.94 0.71 -12.59
N ALA A 463 21.21 1.58 -11.60
CA ALA A 463 22.33 1.40 -10.69
C ALA A 463 22.22 0.09 -9.89
N PHE A 464 21.02 -0.26 -9.42
CA PHE A 464 20.79 -1.47 -8.64
C PHE A 464 20.89 -2.74 -9.49
N ALA A 465 20.15 -2.81 -10.60
CA ALA A 465 20.09 -4.00 -11.45
C ALA A 465 21.44 -4.36 -12.09
N ASN A 466 22.21 -3.34 -12.47
CA ASN A 466 23.51 -3.51 -13.10
C ASN A 466 24.69 -3.48 -12.10
N GLN A 467 24.42 -3.45 -10.79
CA GLN A 467 25.43 -3.34 -9.72
C GLN A 467 26.45 -2.25 -10.02
N LYS A 468 25.98 -1.06 -10.37
CA LYS A 468 26.81 0.04 -10.86
C LYS A 468 27.19 0.98 -9.73
N ALA A 469 28.47 1.05 -9.39
CA ALA A 469 28.98 2.06 -8.48
C ALA A 469 28.90 3.46 -9.11
N ILE A 470 28.39 4.42 -8.35
CA ILE A 470 28.26 5.83 -8.73
C ILE A 470 28.64 6.67 -7.51
N ASP A 471 29.58 7.58 -7.68
CA ASP A 471 30.07 8.46 -6.61
C ASP A 471 28.93 9.11 -5.84
N ASP A 472 29.00 9.08 -4.49
CA ASP A 472 28.05 9.66 -3.55
C ASP A 472 26.59 9.22 -3.73
N PHE A 473 26.34 8.12 -4.49
CA PHE A 473 25.01 7.62 -4.76
C PHE A 473 24.89 6.10 -4.59
N ALA A 474 25.77 5.30 -5.21
CA ALA A 474 25.69 3.84 -5.18
C ALA A 474 27.06 3.21 -4.99
N VAL A 475 27.16 2.20 -4.13
CA VAL A 475 28.39 1.44 -3.88
C VAL A 475 28.11 -0.05 -3.91
N VAL A 476 29.05 -0.81 -4.48
CA VAL A 476 29.05 -2.27 -4.50
C VAL A 476 30.04 -2.75 -3.45
N VAL A 477 29.56 -3.57 -2.50
CA VAL A 477 30.33 -4.00 -1.33
C VAL A 477 30.30 -5.52 -1.26
N ASP A 478 31.46 -6.16 -1.17
CA ASP A 478 31.53 -7.60 -0.91
C ASP A 478 31.07 -7.93 0.53
N TYR A 479 30.64 -9.18 0.74
CA TYR A 479 30.08 -9.58 2.05
C TYR A 479 31.11 -9.59 3.18
N GLU A 480 32.40 -9.78 2.90
CA GLU A 480 33.44 -9.77 3.93
C GLU A 480 33.65 -8.35 4.47
N THR A 481 33.72 -7.36 3.57
CA THR A 481 33.75 -5.94 3.94
C THR A 481 32.46 -5.53 4.68
N ALA A 482 31.30 -6.04 4.26
CA ALA A 482 30.03 -5.76 4.94
C ALA A 482 29.97 -6.34 6.37
N LYS A 483 30.56 -7.51 6.61
CA LYS A 483 30.67 -8.14 7.93
C LYS A 483 31.57 -7.37 8.89
N GLU A 484 32.59 -6.65 8.40
CA GLU A 484 33.42 -5.81 9.26
C GLU A 484 32.61 -4.69 9.92
N LYS A 485 31.69 -4.09 9.17
CA LYS A 485 30.88 -2.96 9.63
C LYS A 485 29.48 -3.36 10.11
N TYR A 486 28.92 -4.48 9.65
CA TYR A 486 27.52 -4.86 9.80
C TYR A 486 26.59 -3.66 9.57
N SER A 487 26.69 -3.08 8.39
CA SER A 487 25.92 -1.92 7.98
C SER A 487 25.46 -2.05 6.53
N LEU A 488 24.23 -1.62 6.24
CA LEU A 488 23.68 -1.51 4.88
C LEU A 488 23.51 -0.05 4.45
N ALA A 489 24.10 0.90 5.18
CA ALA A 489 24.11 2.31 4.82
C ALA A 489 25.21 2.61 3.82
N ALA A 490 24.87 2.99 2.58
CA ALA A 490 25.82 3.27 1.50
C ALA A 490 26.89 4.30 1.90
N GLY A 491 26.51 5.35 2.64
CA GLY A 491 27.41 6.42 3.08
C GLY A 491 28.56 5.96 3.97
N GLN A 492 28.50 4.74 4.54
CA GLN A 492 29.63 4.18 5.30
C GLN A 492 30.74 3.56 4.43
N TYR A 493 30.48 3.43 3.13
CA TYR A 493 31.37 2.79 2.16
C TYR A 493 31.81 3.73 1.04
N PHE A 494 31.29 4.95 1.00
CA PHE A 494 31.78 5.96 0.06
C PHE A 494 33.19 6.39 0.43
N ASP A 495 34.00 6.65 -0.57
CA ASP A 495 35.32 7.21 -0.38
C ASP A 495 35.22 8.61 0.22
N VAL A 496 35.99 8.86 1.26
CA VAL A 496 36.09 10.20 1.85
C VAL A 496 36.90 11.05 0.89
N LYS A 497 36.22 11.86 0.06
CA LYS A 497 36.89 12.88 -0.74
C LYS A 497 37.35 13.99 0.21
N ILE A 498 38.64 13.98 0.53
CA ILE A 498 39.27 15.11 1.23
C ILE A 498 39.52 16.18 0.16
N GLU A 499 38.62 17.15 0.06
CA GLU A 499 38.91 18.36 -0.70
C GLU A 499 39.97 19.15 0.09
N TYR A 500 41.18 19.08 -0.40
CA TYR A 500 42.24 19.97 0.07
C TYR A 500 41.90 21.37 -0.47
N ILE A 501 41.40 22.23 0.39
CA ILE A 501 41.28 23.64 0.09
C ILE A 501 42.70 24.18 0.22
N GLU A 502 43.38 24.46 -0.91
CA GLU A 502 44.63 25.20 -0.89
C GLU A 502 44.32 26.63 -0.44
N LEU A 503 44.55 26.88 0.83
CA LEU A 503 44.50 28.21 1.41
C LEU A 503 45.92 28.70 1.59
N THR A 504 46.16 29.97 1.27
CA THR A 504 47.37 30.63 1.75
C THR A 504 47.33 30.70 3.28
N GLN A 505 48.51 30.87 3.91
CA GLN A 505 48.57 30.97 5.36
C GLN A 505 47.68 32.12 5.88
N GLU A 506 47.63 33.21 5.17
CA GLU A 506 46.85 34.40 5.52
C GLU A 506 45.35 34.09 5.46
N GLU A 507 44.86 33.44 4.39
CA GLU A 507 43.45 33.03 4.25
C GLU A 507 43.02 32.00 5.29
N PHE A 508 43.92 31.09 5.67
CA PHE A 508 43.70 30.12 6.74
C PHE A 508 43.56 30.81 8.08
N GLU A 509 44.47 31.71 8.43
CA GLU A 509 44.45 32.47 9.67
C GLU A 509 43.19 33.35 9.77
N GLU A 510 42.78 34.00 8.69
CA GLU A 510 41.57 34.79 8.62
C GLU A 510 40.30 33.93 8.87
N LYS A 511 40.19 32.78 8.20
CA LYS A 511 39.05 31.84 8.44
C LYS A 511 39.01 31.30 9.86
N ILE A 512 40.16 30.91 10.42
CA ILE A 512 40.24 30.42 11.80
C ILE A 512 39.85 31.50 12.79
N ASN A 513 40.29 32.74 12.57
CA ASN A 513 39.91 33.84 13.44
C ASN A 513 38.41 34.16 13.34
N GLY A 514 37.83 34.13 12.14
CA GLY A 514 36.37 34.27 11.93
C GLY A 514 35.57 33.16 12.63
N TYR A 515 36.03 31.92 12.60
CA TYR A 515 35.39 30.82 13.35
C TYR A 515 35.51 31.00 14.87
N LYS A 516 36.66 31.46 15.38
CA LYS A 516 36.86 31.75 16.80
C LYS A 516 35.92 32.87 17.29
N GLU A 517 35.79 33.93 16.52
CA GLU A 517 34.87 35.04 16.82
C GLU A 517 33.42 34.56 16.87
N THR A 518 33.01 33.78 15.85
CA THR A 518 31.67 33.22 15.77
C THR A 518 31.35 32.28 16.95
N LEU A 519 32.27 31.39 17.30
CA LEU A 519 32.15 30.53 18.47
C LEU A 519 32.06 31.31 19.76
N THR A 520 32.90 32.35 19.94
CA THR A 520 32.87 33.21 21.12
C THR A 520 31.52 33.90 21.27
N LYS A 521 30.94 34.38 20.16
CA LYS A 521 29.63 34.99 20.16
C LYS A 521 28.53 34.00 20.52
N LEU A 522 28.55 32.79 19.92
CA LEU A 522 27.58 31.73 20.23
C LEU A 522 27.64 31.28 21.71
N PHE A 523 28.82 31.22 22.30
CA PHE A 523 28.96 30.92 23.72
C PHE A 523 28.37 32.04 24.60
N GLN A 524 28.61 33.30 24.26
CA GLN A 524 28.02 34.44 24.98
C GLN A 524 26.50 34.46 24.89
N GLU A 525 25.94 34.19 23.68
CA GLU A 525 24.50 34.07 23.46
C GLU A 525 23.91 32.89 24.27
N GLY A 526 24.61 31.76 24.29
CA GLY A 526 24.24 30.57 25.06
C GLY A 526 24.20 30.84 26.56
N ASP A 527 25.21 31.55 27.12
CA ASP A 527 25.26 31.94 28.51
C ASP A 527 24.16 32.95 28.88
N ALA A 528 23.84 33.89 27.98
CA ALA A 528 22.73 34.81 28.17
C ALA A 528 21.37 34.09 28.21
N LEU A 529 21.13 33.18 27.27
CA LEU A 529 19.93 32.34 27.25
C LEU A 529 19.80 31.46 28.47
N ASN A 530 20.88 30.85 28.94
CA ASN A 530 20.88 30.06 30.17
C ASN A 530 20.47 30.89 31.39
N LYS A 531 20.96 32.12 31.51
CA LYS A 531 20.56 33.05 32.60
C LYS A 531 19.07 33.43 32.49
N GLU A 532 18.58 33.66 31.27
CA GLU A 532 17.17 34.00 31.05
C GLU A 532 16.24 32.82 31.40
N ILE A 533 16.62 31.60 31.01
CA ILE A 533 15.90 30.38 31.36
C ILE A 533 15.86 30.20 32.89
N GLN A 534 17.01 30.37 33.58
CA GLN A 534 17.07 30.29 35.05
C GLN A 534 16.17 31.34 35.72
N ALA A 535 16.24 32.59 35.27
CA ALA A 535 15.41 33.66 35.81
C ALA A 535 13.91 33.44 35.53
N SER A 536 13.58 32.77 34.43
CA SER A 536 12.19 32.40 34.10
C SER A 536 11.69 31.25 34.97
N LEU A 537 12.54 30.26 35.25
CA LEU A 537 12.21 29.14 36.16
C LEU A 537 12.01 29.63 37.61
N GLU A 538 12.81 30.59 38.09
CA GLU A 538 12.64 31.18 39.40
C GLU A 538 11.32 31.95 39.59
N LYS A 539 10.71 32.42 38.50
CA LYS A 539 9.41 33.12 38.50
C LYS A 539 8.22 32.17 38.56
N LEU A 540 8.42 30.88 38.27
CA LEU A 540 7.34 29.90 38.33
C LEU A 540 6.93 29.67 39.80
N LYS A 541 5.71 30.04 40.14
CA LYS A 541 5.08 29.72 41.43
C LYS A 541 3.95 28.73 41.16
N TYR A 542 3.93 27.67 41.97
CA TYR A 542 2.77 26.78 42.03
C TYR A 542 1.65 27.52 42.77
N GLU A 543 0.58 27.86 42.05
CA GLU A 543 -0.66 28.33 42.68
C GLU A 543 -1.48 27.10 43.08
N ASN A 544 -1.77 27.00 44.40
CA ASN A 544 -2.61 25.95 45.00
C ASN A 544 -4.08 26.15 44.62
#